data_ef7c22232f46f5dda143c386b66de877
#
_entry.id   ef7c22232f46f5dda143c386b66de877
#
_cell.length_a   1.000
_cell.length_b   1.000
_cell.length_c   1.000
_cell.angle_alpha   90.00
_cell.angle_beta   90.00
_cell.angle_gamma   90.00
#
_symmetry.space_group_name_H-M   'P 1'
#
loop_
_entity.id
_entity.type
_entity.pdbx_description
1 polymer ?
#
loop_
_entity_poly.entity_id
_entity_poly.type
_entity_poly.pdbx_seq_one_letter_code
_entity_poly.pdbx_strand_id
1 'polypeptide(L)'
;YPFKDGTIVDAAVFIKEKVIPIDSKFSLENYNRLVDERNPVARERLEKLFKADLKLRIDETSKYIKQSEGTMDFAFMFIPHEAIYYDLLVAQVGAVKVNTRDLIEYAFKEKHVIIVSPTSFLAYLQTVLQGLRALQIEESAKEIRSRVEDLRKHLLSYDDYMHRLGKNLSTTVNMYNGAYKEFKKIDKDVLRITGSE
;
A
#
# COMPACT_ATOMS: atom_id res chain seq x y z
N TYR A 1 1.07 3.28 21.24
CA TYR A 1 1.08 4.43 20.33
C TYR A 1 0.17 5.52 20.90
N PRO A 2 0.72 6.73 21.18
CA PRO A 2 -0.04 7.84 21.72
C PRO A 2 -0.75 8.63 20.62
N PHE A 3 -1.98 9.04 20.87
CA PHE A 3 -2.76 9.96 20.04
C PHE A 3 -2.69 11.40 20.60
N LYS A 4 -3.07 12.39 19.80
CA LYS A 4 -3.03 13.82 20.18
C LYS A 4 -3.94 14.17 21.34
N ASP A 5 -5.03 13.43 21.52
CA ASP A 5 -5.97 13.61 22.64
C ASP A 5 -5.50 12.94 23.95
N GLY A 6 -4.29 12.39 23.97
CA GLY A 6 -3.70 11.71 25.13
C GLY A 6 -4.12 10.25 25.30
N THR A 7 -4.98 9.70 24.44
CA THR A 7 -5.27 8.26 24.45
C THR A 7 -4.08 7.45 23.94
N ILE A 8 -3.87 6.25 24.47
CA ILE A 8 -2.76 5.37 24.12
C ILE A 8 -3.33 4.00 23.73
N VAL A 9 -3.03 3.53 22.52
CA VAL A 9 -3.31 2.15 22.11
C VAL A 9 -2.10 1.26 22.40
N ASP A 10 -2.34 -0.01 22.72
CA ASP A 10 -1.30 -0.94 23.18
C ASP A 10 -0.21 -1.19 22.13
N ALA A 11 -0.61 -1.38 20.88
CA ALA A 11 0.30 -1.57 19.77
C ALA A 11 -0.23 -0.90 18.49
N ALA A 12 0.65 -0.72 17.52
CA ALA A 12 0.29 -0.15 16.22
C ALA A 12 1.14 -0.75 15.10
N VAL A 13 0.51 -1.02 13.95
CA VAL A 13 1.21 -1.38 12.72
C VAL A 13 1.30 -0.15 11.84
N PHE A 14 2.52 0.21 11.45
CA PHE A 14 2.78 1.34 10.56
C PHE A 14 2.76 0.88 9.10
N ILE A 15 1.98 1.58 8.28
CA ILE A 15 1.81 1.32 6.86
C ILE A 15 2.02 2.62 6.09
N LYS A 16 3.23 2.85 5.60
CA LYS A 16 3.62 4.15 5.03
C LYS A 16 3.32 5.27 6.06
N GLU A 17 2.45 6.20 5.71
CA GLU A 17 2.06 7.31 6.57
C GLU A 17 0.83 7.02 7.46
N LYS A 18 0.27 5.82 7.34
CA LYS A 18 -0.92 5.42 8.11
C LYS A 18 -0.58 4.42 9.21
N VAL A 19 -1.47 4.34 10.18
CA VAL A 19 -1.33 3.49 11.37
C VAL A 19 -2.57 2.62 11.51
N ILE A 20 -2.39 1.33 11.81
CA ILE A 20 -3.48 0.44 12.24
C ILE A 20 -3.36 0.27 13.75
N PRO A 21 -4.32 0.75 14.54
CA PRO A 21 -4.33 0.54 15.99
C PRO A 21 -4.63 -0.91 16.34
N ILE A 22 -3.99 -1.42 17.39
CA ILE A 22 -4.18 -2.77 17.92
C ILE A 22 -4.42 -2.65 19.43
N ASP A 23 -5.61 -3.03 19.86
CA ASP A 23 -5.97 -3.10 21.27
C ASP A 23 -5.97 -4.55 21.73
N SER A 24 -5.22 -4.87 22.80
CA SER A 24 -5.02 -6.23 23.29
C SER A 24 -5.65 -6.50 24.66
N LYS A 25 -6.37 -5.53 25.21
CA LYS A 25 -6.94 -5.59 26.57
C LYS A 25 -8.23 -6.41 26.62
N PHE A 26 -8.15 -7.71 26.47
CA PHE A 26 -9.30 -8.59 26.64
C PHE A 26 -9.31 -9.28 28.02
N SER A 27 -10.39 -9.06 28.79
CA SER A 27 -10.56 -9.74 30.08
C SER A 27 -11.06 -11.17 29.88
N LEU A 28 -10.37 -12.14 30.46
CA LEU A 28 -10.73 -13.55 30.41
C LEU A 28 -11.64 -13.99 31.58
N GLU A 29 -11.93 -13.09 32.53
CA GLU A 29 -12.60 -13.45 33.78
C GLU A 29 -13.97 -14.08 33.55
N ASN A 30 -14.86 -13.39 32.85
CA ASN A 30 -16.21 -13.88 32.59
C ASN A 30 -16.24 -15.07 31.64
N TYR A 31 -15.27 -15.15 30.70
CA TYR A 31 -15.10 -16.34 29.86
C TYR A 31 -14.74 -17.57 30.68
N ASN A 32 -13.73 -17.51 31.55
CA ASN A 32 -13.30 -18.62 32.38
C ASN A 32 -14.44 -19.08 33.34
N ARG A 33 -15.12 -18.13 33.96
CA ARG A 33 -16.28 -18.41 34.81
C ARG A 33 -17.41 -19.10 34.05
N LEU A 34 -17.66 -18.71 32.79
CA LEU A 34 -18.68 -19.30 31.92
C LEU A 34 -18.32 -20.77 31.54
N VAL A 35 -17.04 -21.05 31.27
CA VAL A 35 -16.55 -22.40 30.95
C VAL A 35 -16.74 -23.35 32.13
N ASP A 36 -16.46 -22.89 33.35
CA ASP A 36 -16.48 -23.72 34.57
C ASP A 36 -17.88 -23.88 35.18
N GLU A 37 -18.84 -23.01 34.83
CA GLU A 37 -20.17 -22.99 35.44
C GLU A 37 -21.05 -24.14 34.93
N ARG A 38 -21.62 -24.88 35.89
CA ARG A 38 -22.51 -26.05 35.61
C ARG A 38 -23.99 -25.72 35.81
N ASN A 39 -24.30 -24.70 36.63
CA ASN A 39 -25.69 -24.32 36.90
C ASN A 39 -26.27 -23.53 35.70
N PRO A 40 -27.37 -24.02 35.07
CA PRO A 40 -27.93 -23.38 33.88
C PRO A 40 -28.33 -21.91 34.09
N VAL A 41 -28.86 -21.53 35.23
CA VAL A 41 -29.32 -20.15 35.53
C VAL A 41 -28.11 -19.22 35.70
N ALA A 42 -27.11 -19.65 36.45
CA ALA A 42 -25.88 -18.90 36.64
C ALA A 42 -25.12 -18.75 35.30
N ARG A 43 -25.13 -19.77 34.49
CA ARG A 43 -24.52 -19.78 33.16
C ARG A 43 -25.17 -18.77 32.20
N GLU A 44 -26.49 -18.69 32.14
CA GLU A 44 -27.20 -17.67 31.34
C GLU A 44 -26.82 -16.23 31.76
N ARG A 45 -26.65 -16.01 33.05
CA ARG A 45 -26.19 -14.71 33.56
C ARG A 45 -24.77 -14.41 33.14
N LEU A 46 -23.87 -15.37 33.23
CA LEU A 46 -22.46 -15.23 32.80
C LEU A 46 -22.34 -15.02 31.30
N GLU A 47 -23.17 -15.67 30.47
CA GLU A 47 -23.25 -15.43 29.06
C GLU A 47 -23.59 -13.97 28.72
N LYS A 48 -24.59 -13.43 29.40
CA LYS A 48 -24.97 -12.00 29.24
C LYS A 48 -23.81 -11.06 29.61
N LEU A 49 -23.10 -11.36 30.70
CA LEU A 49 -21.94 -10.58 31.14
C LEU A 49 -20.81 -10.68 30.13
N PHE A 50 -20.48 -11.87 29.65
CA PHE A 50 -19.45 -12.09 28.63
C PHE A 50 -19.75 -11.34 27.32
N LYS A 51 -21.00 -11.36 26.85
CA LYS A 51 -21.42 -10.58 25.68
C LYS A 51 -21.32 -9.08 25.91
N ALA A 52 -21.66 -8.61 27.11
CA ALA A 52 -21.52 -7.20 27.46
C ALA A 52 -20.06 -6.75 27.48
N ASP A 53 -19.17 -7.57 28.06
CA ASP A 53 -17.72 -7.31 28.06
C ASP A 53 -17.17 -7.26 26.63
N LEU A 54 -17.54 -8.22 25.78
CA LEU A 54 -17.11 -8.24 24.40
C LEU A 54 -17.56 -6.99 23.65
N LYS A 55 -18.82 -6.60 23.81
CA LYS A 55 -19.36 -5.39 23.21
C LYS A 55 -18.63 -4.13 23.68
N LEU A 56 -18.39 -4.02 24.99
CA LEU A 56 -17.64 -2.91 25.57
C LEU A 56 -16.24 -2.81 24.98
N ARG A 57 -15.54 -3.94 24.83
CA ARG A 57 -14.20 -3.95 24.23
C ARG A 57 -14.20 -3.55 22.76
N ILE A 58 -15.19 -4.00 21.98
CA ILE A 58 -15.38 -3.55 20.60
C ILE A 58 -15.56 -2.04 20.54
N ASP A 59 -16.43 -1.50 21.41
CA ASP A 59 -16.68 -0.06 21.47
C ASP A 59 -15.45 0.74 21.92
N GLU A 60 -14.66 0.22 22.85
CA GLU A 60 -13.40 0.84 23.28
C GLU A 60 -12.35 0.82 22.15
N THR A 61 -12.15 -0.31 21.50
CA THR A 61 -11.20 -0.47 20.39
C THR A 61 -11.55 0.47 19.23
N SER A 62 -12.85 0.65 18.95
CA SER A 62 -13.30 1.54 17.88
C SER A 62 -12.91 3.01 18.08
N LYS A 63 -12.71 3.46 19.33
CA LYS A 63 -12.27 4.83 19.65
C LYS A 63 -10.85 5.14 19.20
N TYR A 64 -10.04 4.12 18.92
CA TYR A 64 -8.70 4.30 18.37
C TYR A 64 -8.69 4.53 16.86
N ILE A 65 -9.84 4.41 16.16
CA ILE A 65 -9.96 4.73 14.74
C ILE A 65 -10.11 6.25 14.59
N LYS A 66 -8.99 6.92 14.30
CA LYS A 66 -8.88 8.38 14.19
C LYS A 66 -8.21 8.75 12.87
N GLN A 67 -8.97 8.70 11.80
CA GLN A 67 -8.46 8.98 10.44
C GLN A 67 -7.82 10.37 10.32
N SER A 68 -8.34 11.36 11.08
CA SER A 68 -7.76 12.70 11.17
C SER A 68 -6.37 12.74 11.80
N GLU A 69 -5.99 11.69 12.54
CA GLU A 69 -4.68 11.50 13.15
C GLU A 69 -3.82 10.47 12.41
N GLY A 70 -4.22 10.07 11.20
CA GLY A 70 -3.46 9.18 10.33
C GLY A 70 -3.75 7.69 10.53
N THR A 71 -4.81 7.31 11.26
CA THR A 71 -5.16 5.88 11.31
C THR A 71 -5.81 5.41 10.01
N MET A 72 -5.75 4.09 9.78
CA MET A 72 -6.67 3.43 8.85
C MET A 72 -8.11 3.57 9.35
N ASP A 73 -9.07 3.20 8.53
CA ASP A 73 -10.50 3.20 8.82
C ASP A 73 -10.97 1.97 9.63
N PHE A 74 -10.03 1.19 10.15
CA PHE A 74 -10.29 0.05 11.00
C PHE A 74 -9.22 -0.10 12.10
N ALA A 75 -9.52 -0.89 13.13
CA ALA A 75 -8.60 -1.28 14.18
C ALA A 75 -8.67 -2.79 14.44
N PHE A 76 -7.60 -3.36 14.98
CA PHE A 76 -7.60 -4.74 15.43
C PHE A 76 -7.91 -4.82 16.93
N MET A 77 -8.85 -5.69 17.30
CA MET A 77 -9.05 -6.16 18.67
C MET A 77 -8.38 -7.51 18.80
N PHE A 78 -7.26 -7.56 19.50
CA PHE A 78 -6.42 -8.75 19.61
C PHE A 78 -6.81 -9.58 20.83
N ILE A 79 -7.25 -10.81 20.60
CA ILE A 79 -7.53 -11.80 21.63
C ILE A 79 -6.33 -12.74 21.75
N PRO A 80 -5.56 -12.72 22.85
CA PRO A 80 -4.31 -13.46 22.95
C PRO A 80 -4.47 -14.97 23.19
N HIS A 81 -5.65 -15.52 22.88
CA HIS A 81 -5.97 -16.93 23.12
C HIS A 81 -6.81 -17.52 21.97
N GLU A 82 -6.23 -18.49 21.23
CA GLU A 82 -6.89 -19.10 20.06
C GLU A 82 -8.22 -19.79 20.39
N ALA A 83 -8.31 -20.48 21.52
CA ALA A 83 -9.53 -21.19 21.88
C ALA A 83 -10.70 -20.23 22.09
N ILE A 84 -10.46 -19.06 22.70
CA ILE A 84 -11.49 -18.03 22.91
C ILE A 84 -11.94 -17.45 21.57
N TYR A 85 -11.00 -17.14 20.70
CA TYR A 85 -11.30 -16.68 19.34
C TYR A 85 -12.12 -17.71 18.56
N TYR A 86 -11.74 -18.98 18.64
CA TYR A 86 -12.48 -20.07 18.01
C TYR A 86 -13.90 -20.17 18.57
N ASP A 87 -14.06 -20.15 19.89
CA ASP A 87 -15.36 -20.21 20.55
C ASP A 87 -16.27 -19.03 20.15
N LEU A 88 -15.71 -17.84 19.98
CA LEU A 88 -16.44 -16.70 19.45
C LEU A 88 -16.93 -16.93 18.01
N LEU A 89 -16.10 -17.51 17.14
CA LEU A 89 -16.45 -17.77 15.74
C LEU A 89 -17.52 -18.84 15.59
N VAL A 90 -17.45 -19.92 16.39
CA VAL A 90 -18.42 -21.01 16.34
C VAL A 90 -19.69 -20.74 17.14
N ALA A 91 -19.78 -19.55 17.76
CA ALA A 91 -20.85 -19.16 18.64
C ALA A 91 -21.06 -20.17 19.79
N GLN A 92 -19.95 -20.60 20.39
CA GLN A 92 -19.94 -21.60 21.45
C GLN A 92 -18.84 -21.26 22.46
N VAL A 93 -19.11 -21.42 23.75
CA VAL A 93 -18.13 -21.33 24.83
C VAL A 93 -18.12 -22.64 25.58
N GLY A 94 -17.07 -23.47 25.39
CA GLY A 94 -17.03 -24.83 25.86
C GLY A 94 -18.18 -25.67 25.29
N ALA A 95 -19.03 -26.24 26.14
CA ALA A 95 -20.22 -26.99 25.73
C ALA A 95 -21.47 -26.14 25.49
N VAL A 96 -21.38 -24.80 25.60
CA VAL A 96 -22.50 -23.86 25.58
C VAL A 96 -22.59 -23.14 24.25
N LYS A 97 -23.76 -23.16 23.63
CA LYS A 97 -24.03 -22.31 22.46
C LYS A 97 -24.26 -20.87 22.92
N VAL A 98 -23.36 -19.98 22.60
CA VAL A 98 -23.43 -18.55 22.85
C VAL A 98 -23.56 -17.82 21.52
N ASN A 99 -24.71 -17.18 21.27
CA ASN A 99 -24.85 -16.44 20.01
C ASN A 99 -23.97 -15.17 20.05
N THR A 100 -22.78 -15.25 19.50
CA THR A 100 -21.81 -14.15 19.36
C THR A 100 -21.75 -13.58 17.96
N ARG A 101 -22.44 -14.20 17.00
CA ARG A 101 -22.42 -13.82 15.59
C ARG A 101 -22.82 -12.36 15.38
N ASP A 102 -23.86 -11.91 16.06
CA ASP A 102 -24.34 -10.53 15.98
C ASP A 102 -23.27 -9.52 16.45
N LEU A 103 -22.46 -9.91 17.45
CA LEU A 103 -21.37 -9.08 17.97
C LEU A 103 -20.18 -9.01 17.02
N ILE A 104 -19.87 -10.10 16.32
CA ILE A 104 -18.82 -10.10 15.29
C ILE A 104 -19.23 -9.22 14.11
N GLU A 105 -20.50 -9.34 13.68
CA GLU A 105 -21.04 -8.47 12.63
C GLU A 105 -21.08 -7.00 13.07
N TYR A 106 -21.48 -6.72 14.30
CA TYR A 106 -21.44 -5.39 14.89
C TYR A 106 -20.03 -4.80 14.91
N ALA A 107 -19.04 -5.59 15.36
CA ALA A 107 -17.63 -5.17 15.36
C ALA A 107 -17.16 -4.75 13.96
N PHE A 108 -17.42 -5.60 12.97
CA PHE A 108 -16.92 -5.40 11.61
C PHE A 108 -17.69 -4.30 10.86
N LYS A 109 -19.04 -4.38 10.85
CA LYS A 109 -19.87 -3.51 10.02
C LYS A 109 -20.10 -2.12 10.60
N GLU A 110 -20.31 -2.05 11.93
CA GLU A 110 -20.69 -0.79 12.58
C GLU A 110 -19.51 -0.09 13.25
N LYS A 111 -18.56 -0.86 13.79
CA LYS A 111 -17.44 -0.32 14.56
C LYS A 111 -16.11 -0.34 13.82
N HIS A 112 -16.05 -1.00 12.64
CA HIS A 112 -14.82 -1.18 11.89
C HIS A 112 -13.68 -1.82 12.69
N VAL A 113 -14.05 -2.70 13.62
CA VAL A 113 -13.14 -3.46 14.46
C VAL A 113 -13.05 -4.88 13.95
N ILE A 114 -11.83 -5.32 13.65
CA ILE A 114 -11.53 -6.69 13.23
C ILE A 114 -11.02 -7.45 14.45
N ILE A 115 -11.78 -8.42 14.91
CA ILE A 115 -11.36 -9.29 16.02
C ILE A 115 -10.39 -10.32 15.47
N VAL A 116 -9.23 -10.47 16.12
CA VAL A 116 -8.14 -11.35 15.67
C VAL A 116 -7.54 -12.14 16.82
N SER A 117 -7.08 -13.36 16.50
CA SER A 117 -6.20 -14.18 17.32
C SER A 117 -4.75 -14.07 16.84
N PRO A 118 -3.76 -14.64 17.55
CA PRO A 118 -2.38 -14.66 17.08
C PRO A 118 -2.22 -15.20 15.66
N THR A 119 -2.87 -16.33 15.33
CA THR A 119 -2.77 -16.94 14.00
C THR A 119 -3.49 -16.13 12.92
N SER A 120 -4.73 -15.70 13.19
CA SER A 120 -5.49 -14.92 12.22
C SER A 120 -4.88 -13.54 11.99
N PHE A 121 -4.29 -12.93 13.01
CA PHE A 121 -3.58 -11.66 12.90
C PHE A 121 -2.40 -11.73 11.93
N LEU A 122 -1.59 -12.80 11.99
CA LEU A 122 -0.50 -13.01 11.03
C LEU A 122 -1.02 -13.13 9.59
N ALA A 123 -2.13 -13.83 9.37
CA ALA A 123 -2.75 -13.94 8.05
C ALA A 123 -3.24 -12.59 7.53
N TYR A 124 -3.87 -11.77 8.37
CA TYR A 124 -4.28 -10.40 8.02
C TYR A 124 -3.07 -9.53 7.70
N LEU A 125 -2.01 -9.57 8.51
CA LEU A 125 -0.80 -8.80 8.25
C LEU A 125 -0.16 -9.19 6.91
N GLN A 126 -0.09 -10.48 6.59
CA GLN A 126 0.43 -10.92 5.28
C GLN A 126 -0.42 -10.39 4.13
N THR A 127 -1.74 -10.43 4.24
CA THR A 127 -2.66 -9.90 3.23
C THR A 127 -2.47 -8.40 3.01
N VAL A 128 -2.37 -7.66 4.10
CA VAL A 128 -2.11 -6.21 4.07
C VAL A 128 -0.76 -5.92 3.42
N LEU A 129 0.29 -6.64 3.79
CA LEU A 129 1.63 -6.48 3.19
C LEU A 129 1.65 -6.81 1.70
N GLN A 130 0.91 -7.83 1.25
CA GLN A 130 0.77 -8.14 -0.18
C GLN A 130 0.05 -7.02 -0.93
N GLY A 131 -1.04 -6.50 -0.38
CA GLY A 131 -1.77 -5.36 -0.95
C GLY A 131 -0.89 -4.12 -1.10
N LEU A 132 -0.07 -3.84 -0.10
CA LEU A 132 0.87 -2.72 -0.13
C LEU A 132 1.97 -2.88 -1.18
N ARG A 133 2.50 -4.10 -1.34
CA ARG A 133 3.48 -4.40 -2.41
C ARG A 133 2.86 -4.19 -3.78
N ALA A 134 1.62 -4.61 -3.98
CA ALA A 134 0.90 -4.39 -5.24
C ALA A 134 0.73 -2.90 -5.56
N LEU A 135 0.32 -2.09 -4.59
CA LEU A 135 0.22 -0.63 -4.72
C LEU A 135 1.57 0.02 -5.03
N GLN A 136 2.65 -0.43 -4.38
CA GLN A 136 4.00 0.09 -4.63
C GLN A 136 4.48 -0.24 -6.06
N ILE A 137 4.17 -1.43 -6.56
CA ILE A 137 4.46 -1.83 -7.95
C ILE A 137 3.68 -0.93 -8.92
N GLU A 138 2.39 -0.66 -8.66
CA GLU A 138 1.57 0.22 -9.49
C GLU A 138 2.11 1.65 -9.54
N GLU A 139 2.49 2.23 -8.38
CA GLU A 139 3.11 3.55 -8.30
C GLU A 139 4.42 3.61 -9.11
N SER A 140 5.29 2.59 -8.94
CA SER A 140 6.54 2.49 -9.69
C SER A 140 6.32 2.35 -11.19
N ALA A 141 5.31 1.58 -11.61
CA ALA A 141 4.95 1.43 -13.02
C ALA A 141 4.46 2.75 -13.64
N LYS A 142 3.69 3.56 -12.90
CA LYS A 142 3.27 4.90 -13.34
C LYS A 142 4.46 5.84 -13.52
N GLU A 143 5.41 5.82 -12.59
CA GLU A 143 6.63 6.62 -12.68
C GLU A 143 7.50 6.21 -13.88
N ILE A 144 7.72 4.91 -14.08
CA ILE A 144 8.47 4.37 -15.24
C ILE A 144 7.79 4.82 -16.54
N ARG A 145 6.47 4.71 -16.63
CA ARG A 145 5.73 5.13 -17.82
C ARG A 145 5.93 6.62 -18.14
N SER A 146 5.91 7.48 -17.13
CA SER A 146 6.20 8.91 -17.30
C SER A 146 7.62 9.16 -17.82
N ARG A 147 8.62 8.47 -17.23
CA ARG A 147 10.02 8.59 -17.65
C ARG A 147 10.26 8.07 -19.07
N VAL A 148 9.56 7.02 -19.47
CA VAL A 148 9.61 6.49 -20.85
C VAL A 148 9.04 7.50 -21.85
N GLU A 149 7.96 8.19 -21.52
CA GLU A 149 7.39 9.23 -22.40
C GLU A 149 8.34 10.43 -22.55
N ASP A 150 9.03 10.82 -21.48
CA ASP A 150 10.04 11.87 -21.57
C ASP A 150 11.27 11.44 -22.39
N LEU A 151 11.73 10.20 -22.21
CA LEU A 151 12.78 9.62 -23.05
C LEU A 151 12.40 9.62 -24.54
N ARG A 152 11.15 9.26 -24.86
CA ARG A 152 10.62 9.31 -26.20
C ARG A 152 10.74 10.72 -26.82
N LYS A 153 10.37 11.76 -26.08
CA LYS A 153 10.51 13.16 -26.54
C LYS A 153 11.97 13.50 -26.84
N HIS A 154 12.88 13.11 -25.95
CA HIS A 154 14.32 13.33 -26.16
C HIS A 154 14.84 12.62 -27.39
N LEU A 155 14.44 11.37 -27.63
CA LEU A 155 14.82 10.60 -28.81
C LEU A 155 14.31 11.26 -30.11
N LEU A 156 13.08 11.74 -30.14
CA LEU A 156 12.54 12.46 -31.30
C LEU A 156 13.32 13.75 -31.58
N SER A 157 13.66 14.51 -30.55
CA SER A 157 14.48 15.70 -30.68
C SER A 157 15.88 15.37 -31.20
N TYR A 158 16.50 14.32 -30.67
CA TYR A 158 17.81 13.85 -31.17
C TYR A 158 17.77 13.48 -32.64
N ASP A 159 16.74 12.74 -33.07
CA ASP A 159 16.54 12.33 -34.45
C ASP A 159 16.43 13.56 -35.38
N ASP A 160 15.66 14.58 -35.02
CA ASP A 160 15.55 15.83 -35.76
C ASP A 160 16.90 16.54 -35.88
N TYR A 161 17.67 16.63 -34.79
CA TYR A 161 19.03 17.21 -34.87
C TYR A 161 19.95 16.42 -35.77
N MET A 162 19.90 15.07 -35.74
CA MET A 162 20.70 14.22 -36.60
C MET A 162 20.34 14.40 -38.08
N HIS A 163 19.06 14.50 -38.40
CA HIS A 163 18.61 14.80 -39.78
C HIS A 163 19.10 16.18 -40.29
N ARG A 164 18.99 17.21 -39.44
CA ARG A 164 19.50 18.57 -39.76
C ARG A 164 21.02 18.56 -39.97
N LEU A 165 21.75 17.85 -39.11
CA LEU A 165 23.20 17.71 -39.26
C LEU A 165 23.56 17.02 -40.58
N GLY A 166 22.88 15.90 -40.92
CA GLY A 166 23.10 15.21 -42.20
C GLY A 166 22.87 16.10 -43.41
N LYS A 167 21.79 16.91 -43.40
CA LYS A 167 21.50 17.89 -44.44
C LYS A 167 22.58 18.95 -44.56
N ASN A 168 23.06 19.51 -43.45
CA ASN A 168 24.11 20.50 -43.42
C ASN A 168 25.44 19.94 -43.93
N LEU A 169 25.81 18.71 -43.51
CA LEU A 169 26.99 18.04 -44.03
C LEU A 169 26.93 17.83 -45.55
N SER A 170 25.78 17.35 -46.07
CA SER A 170 25.57 17.19 -47.51
C SER A 170 25.75 18.53 -48.27
N THR A 171 25.19 19.61 -47.72
CA THR A 171 25.34 20.97 -48.27
C THR A 171 26.82 21.39 -48.29
N THR A 172 27.52 21.18 -47.18
CA THR A 172 28.95 21.52 -47.03
C THR A 172 29.79 20.75 -48.03
N VAL A 173 29.54 19.45 -48.20
CA VAL A 173 30.25 18.61 -49.21
C VAL A 173 29.98 19.10 -50.63
N ASN A 174 28.73 19.48 -50.95
CA ASN A 174 28.39 20.01 -52.27
C ASN A 174 29.08 21.35 -52.55
N MET A 175 29.14 22.23 -51.55
CA MET A 175 29.88 23.52 -51.65
C MET A 175 31.38 23.30 -51.85
N TYR A 176 31.98 22.36 -51.11
CA TYR A 176 33.39 21.98 -51.29
C TYR A 176 33.66 21.47 -52.71
N ASN A 177 32.85 20.56 -53.21
CA ASN A 177 32.97 20.01 -54.56
C ASN A 177 32.77 21.10 -55.64
N GLY A 178 31.87 22.05 -55.39
CA GLY A 178 31.69 23.23 -56.25
C GLY A 178 32.95 24.12 -56.30
N ALA A 179 33.47 24.47 -55.15
CA ALA A 179 34.73 25.24 -55.07
C ALA A 179 35.91 24.53 -55.74
N TYR A 180 36.02 23.21 -55.57
CA TYR A 180 37.08 22.41 -56.22
C TYR A 180 36.95 22.40 -57.71
N LYS A 181 35.73 22.37 -58.27
CA LYS A 181 35.50 22.50 -59.72
C LYS A 181 35.91 23.87 -60.25
N GLU A 182 35.60 24.93 -59.55
CA GLU A 182 36.02 26.28 -59.94
C GLU A 182 37.55 26.45 -59.86
N PHE A 183 38.17 25.91 -58.82
CA PHE A 183 39.64 25.90 -58.70
C PHE A 183 40.32 25.25 -59.93
N LYS A 184 39.81 24.07 -60.39
CA LYS A 184 40.31 23.42 -61.61
C LYS A 184 40.14 24.26 -62.87
N LYS A 185 39.15 25.16 -62.96
CA LYS A 185 39.02 26.11 -64.06
C LYS A 185 40.12 27.16 -64.01
N ILE A 186 40.35 27.72 -62.81
CA ILE A 186 41.44 28.67 -62.58
C ILE A 186 42.77 28.07 -62.96
N ASP A 187 43.03 26.83 -62.54
CA ASP A 187 44.26 26.12 -62.89
C ASP A 187 44.48 25.98 -64.43
N LYS A 188 43.42 25.66 -65.19
CA LYS A 188 43.45 25.63 -66.65
C LYS A 188 43.71 26.99 -67.27
N ASP A 189 43.12 28.06 -66.70
CA ASP A 189 43.31 29.42 -67.24
C ASP A 189 44.72 29.92 -66.97
N VAL A 190 45.32 29.59 -65.83
CA VAL A 190 46.68 29.88 -65.47
C VAL A 190 47.62 29.16 -66.50
N LEU A 191 47.43 27.89 -66.79
CA LEU A 191 48.21 27.15 -67.77
C LEU A 191 48.13 27.76 -69.16
N ARG A 192 46.96 28.26 -69.57
CA ARG A 192 46.76 28.97 -70.84
C ARG A 192 47.54 30.28 -70.92
N ILE A 193 47.61 31.02 -69.80
CA ILE A 193 48.33 32.31 -69.77
C ILE A 193 49.81 32.14 -69.68
N THR A 194 50.28 31.12 -68.94
CA THR A 194 51.75 30.90 -68.75
C THR A 194 52.41 30.13 -69.89
N GLY A 195 51.63 29.57 -70.79
CA GLY A 195 52.19 28.86 -71.94
C GLY A 195 52.88 27.55 -71.59
N SER A 196 52.65 26.98 -70.43
CA SER A 196 53.17 25.70 -69.98
C SER A 196 52.15 24.60 -70.27
N GLU A 197 52.43 23.68 -71.18
CA GLU A 197 51.75 22.40 -71.27
C GLU A 197 52.16 21.47 -70.11
#